data_fe23f7247352169d60993dbe296a712a
#
_entry.id   fe23f7247352169d60993dbe296a712a
#
_cell.length_a   1.000
_cell.length_b   1.000
_cell.length_c   1.000
_cell.angle_alpha   90.00
_cell.angle_beta   90.00
_cell.angle_gamma   90.00
#
_symmetry.space_group_name_H-M   'P 1'
#
loop_
_entity.id
_entity.type
_entity.pdbx_description
1 polymer ?
#
loop_
_entity_poly.entity_id
_entity_poly.type
_entity_poly.pdbx_seq_one_letter_code
_entity_poly.pdbx_strand_id
1 'polypeptide(L)'
;MRRSAMGEEDSDGFCGNPPGRQLGVKEQKPAFWVFFYERSVMVGFLLPVIYLSFISLGLPDMLLGSAWPVMHVSLHATVESAGNISMVISFCTIVSSLLADRLIHRFGTGRVTTFSVALTATALFGFSLSTSYLQLVFLAIPYGLGAGAVDSALNNYVALHYKARHMSWLHCMWGIGATLGPYIMGICLLQGDHWQAGYRTVGYLQIFLTILLVLSTPLWKKENDRKETEKRQVLSLSQSLALPGAKAIFLSFLCYCSIEAATGLWISSYFHLVRGVAEADAAKFTSMAFLGVTLGRGISGFISEKLGDVAMIRLGEGLILGGILVVLLPLPVKLTLFGFLFVGLGCAPIYPSIIHSTPLRFGAQNSQSLVGMEMAFAYVGSTFAPKIFGLISDGTGMQIFPFYLLFFLVLMVVMTERCNRATGLHH
;
A
#
# COMPACT_ATOMS: atom_id res chain seq x y z
N MET A 1 62.24 13.98 -42.11
CA MET A 1 63.73 13.96 -41.94
C MET A 1 64.07 12.95 -40.88
N ARG A 2 64.75 11.93 -41.36
CA ARG A 2 65.94 11.17 -40.81
C ARG A 2 65.70 10.49 -39.46
N ARG A 3 65.60 9.13 -39.46
CA ARG A 3 66.68 8.08 -39.51
C ARG A 3 67.19 7.84 -38.08
N SER A 4 67.23 6.66 -37.60
CA SER A 4 67.78 5.31 -37.87
C SER A 4 68.67 5.01 -36.66
N ALA A 5 68.97 3.87 -36.16
CA ALA A 5 69.05 2.50 -36.54
C ALA A 5 69.63 1.72 -35.34
N MET A 6 69.25 0.45 -35.18
CA MET A 6 70.10 -0.72 -35.30
C MET A 6 71.19 -0.98 -34.25
N GLY A 7 71.20 -2.21 -33.81
CA GLY A 7 72.31 -3.16 -33.45
C GLY A 7 71.79 -4.14 -32.40
N GLU A 8 71.49 -5.43 -32.64
CA GLU A 8 72.30 -6.65 -32.92
C GLU A 8 73.45 -6.74 -31.92
N GLU A 9 73.73 -7.84 -31.26
CA GLU A 9 73.76 -9.28 -31.47
C GLU A 9 74.04 -10.00 -30.14
N ASP A 10 73.52 -11.15 -29.98
CA ASP A 10 73.98 -12.53 -29.85
C ASP A 10 74.75 -12.96 -28.58
N SER A 11 74.37 -14.03 -27.96
CA SER A 11 74.84 -15.39 -28.02
C SER A 11 74.56 -16.23 -26.77
N ASP A 12 73.97 -17.37 -27.03
CA ASP A 12 74.21 -18.70 -26.48
C ASP A 12 74.51 -18.98 -25.01
N GLY A 13 73.70 -19.91 -24.45
CA GLY A 13 74.04 -20.65 -23.25
C GLY A 13 73.01 -21.72 -22.83
N PHE A 14 73.10 -22.88 -23.42
CA PHE A 14 72.55 -24.18 -23.08
C PHE A 14 72.69 -24.52 -21.61
N CYS A 15 71.58 -25.02 -20.89
CA CYS A 15 71.60 -26.30 -20.23
C CYS A 15 70.35 -26.53 -19.33
N GLY A 16 69.67 -27.65 -19.49
CA GLY A 16 69.27 -28.52 -18.41
C GLY A 16 67.87 -28.35 -17.78
N ASN A 17 66.94 -29.07 -18.34
CA ASN A 17 65.71 -29.45 -17.59
C ASN A 17 66.01 -30.59 -16.59
N PRO A 18 65.34 -30.60 -15.40
CA PRO A 18 64.87 -31.84 -14.85
C PRO A 18 63.33 -31.82 -14.57
N PRO A 19 62.69 -32.98 -14.46
CA PRO A 19 61.25 -33.13 -14.65
C PRO A 19 60.42 -33.02 -13.40
N GLY A 20 59.22 -32.59 -13.59
CA GLY A 20 58.07 -33.13 -12.86
C GLY A 20 57.82 -32.73 -11.42
N ARG A 21 56.97 -31.76 -11.20
CA ARG A 21 55.89 -31.80 -10.17
C ARG A 21 54.71 -30.98 -10.66
N GLN A 22 53.69 -31.69 -11.19
CA GLN A 22 52.37 -31.09 -11.32
C GLN A 22 51.82 -30.87 -9.89
N LEU A 23 52.01 -29.66 -9.37
CA LEU A 23 51.24 -29.17 -8.24
C LEU A 23 49.90 -28.72 -8.82
N GLY A 24 48.86 -29.50 -8.52
CA GLY A 24 47.47 -29.15 -8.79
C GLY A 24 47.18 -27.77 -8.19
N VAL A 25 47.13 -26.77 -9.06
CA VAL A 25 46.56 -25.45 -8.69
C VAL A 25 45.06 -25.68 -8.54
N LYS A 26 44.62 -25.94 -7.31
CA LYS A 26 43.25 -25.67 -6.94
C LYS A 26 43.02 -24.20 -7.24
N GLU A 27 42.28 -23.89 -8.30
CA GLU A 27 41.70 -22.56 -8.52
C GLU A 27 40.90 -22.20 -7.27
N GLN A 28 41.54 -21.56 -6.34
CA GLN A 28 40.82 -20.77 -5.31
C GLN A 28 40.15 -19.64 -6.08
N LYS A 29 38.87 -19.83 -6.42
CA LYS A 29 38.04 -18.72 -6.83
C LYS A 29 38.25 -17.62 -5.78
N PRO A 30 38.65 -16.40 -6.19
CA PRO A 30 39.02 -15.37 -5.25
C PRO A 30 37.81 -15.15 -4.34
N ALA A 31 38.03 -15.07 -3.04
CA ALA A 31 37.00 -14.86 -1.99
C ALA A 31 36.03 -13.69 -2.32
N PHE A 32 36.49 -12.77 -3.14
CA PHE A 32 35.75 -11.66 -3.72
C PHE A 32 34.50 -12.11 -4.54
N TRP A 33 34.61 -13.15 -5.39
CA TRP A 33 33.50 -13.65 -6.22
C TRP A 33 32.48 -14.44 -5.39
N VAL A 34 32.90 -15.18 -4.40
CA VAL A 34 32.02 -15.87 -3.47
C VAL A 34 31.23 -14.84 -2.64
N PHE A 35 31.89 -13.80 -2.15
CA PHE A 35 31.25 -12.73 -1.40
C PHE A 35 30.25 -11.92 -2.24
N PHE A 36 30.54 -11.65 -3.51
CA PHE A 36 29.61 -10.97 -4.43
C PHE A 36 28.43 -11.87 -4.83
N TYR A 37 28.67 -13.16 -5.05
CA TYR A 37 27.63 -14.13 -5.40
C TYR A 37 26.66 -14.34 -4.21
N GLU A 38 27.17 -14.55 -3.01
CA GLU A 38 26.36 -14.65 -1.80
C GLU A 38 25.57 -13.36 -1.54
N ARG A 39 26.17 -12.21 -1.75
CA ARG A 39 25.51 -10.90 -1.57
C ARG A 39 24.40 -10.67 -2.60
N SER A 40 24.58 -11.06 -3.85
CA SER A 40 23.55 -10.97 -4.90
C SER A 40 22.38 -11.91 -4.65
N VAL A 41 22.65 -13.12 -4.21
CA VAL A 41 21.64 -14.12 -3.84
C VAL A 41 20.86 -13.66 -2.59
N MET A 42 21.56 -13.16 -1.57
CA MET A 42 20.92 -12.67 -0.33
C MET A 42 20.02 -11.46 -0.57
N VAL A 43 20.43 -10.49 -1.41
CA VAL A 43 19.59 -9.33 -1.79
C VAL A 43 18.37 -9.79 -2.61
N GLY A 44 18.51 -10.86 -3.42
CA GLY A 44 17.42 -11.46 -4.16
C GLY A 44 16.34 -12.07 -3.26
N PHE A 45 16.70 -12.61 -2.09
CA PHE A 45 15.73 -13.17 -1.12
C PHE A 45 14.96 -12.11 -0.32
N LEU A 46 15.51 -10.91 -0.14
CA LEU A 46 14.86 -9.87 0.66
C LEU A 46 13.62 -9.29 -0.02
N LEU A 47 13.66 -9.13 -1.35
CA LEU A 47 12.53 -8.58 -2.11
C LEU A 47 11.24 -9.42 -1.99
N PRO A 48 11.26 -10.76 -2.13
CA PRO A 48 10.11 -11.60 -1.82
C PRO A 48 9.57 -11.42 -0.40
N VAL A 49 10.44 -11.28 0.61
CA VAL A 49 10.02 -11.03 2.00
C VAL A 49 9.31 -9.68 2.14
N ILE A 50 9.83 -8.64 1.47
CA ILE A 50 9.20 -7.32 1.42
C ILE A 50 7.81 -7.42 0.76
N TYR A 51 7.68 -8.13 -0.35
CA TYR A 51 6.40 -8.33 -1.03
C TYR A 51 5.39 -9.11 -0.19
N LEU A 52 5.83 -10.18 0.47
CA LEU A 52 5.00 -10.92 1.43
C LEU A 52 4.55 -10.02 2.59
N SER A 53 5.41 -9.11 3.06
CA SER A 53 5.05 -8.14 4.09
C SER A 53 3.96 -7.18 3.63
N PHE A 54 3.94 -6.79 2.36
CA PHE A 54 2.87 -5.96 1.81
C PHE A 54 1.56 -6.72 1.57
N ILE A 55 1.62 -7.99 1.15
CA ILE A 55 0.43 -8.85 1.14
C ILE A 55 -0.15 -8.94 2.56
N SER A 56 0.70 -9.16 3.53
CA SER A 56 0.33 -9.25 4.94
C SER A 56 -0.21 -7.95 5.51
N LEU A 57 0.25 -6.78 5.04
CA LEU A 57 -0.31 -5.48 5.40
C LEU A 57 -1.74 -5.33 4.87
N GLY A 58 -1.99 -5.72 3.61
CA GLY A 58 -3.30 -5.64 3.00
C GLY A 58 -4.32 -6.63 3.55
N LEU A 59 -3.89 -7.82 4.00
CA LEU A 59 -4.80 -8.87 4.50
C LEU A 59 -5.77 -8.38 5.59
N PRO A 60 -5.34 -7.71 6.65
CA PRO A 60 -6.22 -7.27 7.72
C PRO A 60 -6.96 -5.97 7.44
N ASP A 61 -6.50 -5.15 6.48
CA ASP A 61 -7.06 -3.81 6.24
C ASP A 61 -8.57 -3.83 5.94
N MET A 62 -9.04 -4.87 5.24
CA MET A 62 -10.44 -4.99 4.83
C MET A 62 -11.25 -5.97 5.69
N LEU A 63 -10.64 -6.58 6.74
CA LEU A 63 -11.33 -7.54 7.60
C LEU A 63 -12.46 -6.89 8.41
N LEU A 64 -12.23 -5.71 8.97
CA LEU A 64 -13.24 -5.02 9.79
C LEU A 64 -14.52 -4.80 8.99
N GLY A 65 -14.41 -4.22 7.80
CA GLY A 65 -15.57 -3.96 6.96
C GLY A 65 -16.27 -5.24 6.50
N SER A 66 -15.52 -6.27 6.14
CA SER A 66 -16.09 -7.54 5.66
C SER A 66 -16.79 -8.34 6.76
N ALA A 67 -16.29 -8.30 7.99
CA ALA A 67 -16.86 -9.01 9.13
C ALA A 67 -17.97 -8.24 9.85
N TRP A 68 -18.06 -6.92 9.66
CA TRP A 68 -18.92 -6.05 10.45
C TRP A 68 -20.40 -6.43 10.48
N PRO A 69 -21.02 -6.90 9.37
CA PRO A 69 -22.42 -7.34 9.42
C PRO A 69 -22.72 -8.39 10.48
N VAL A 70 -21.75 -9.26 10.79
CA VAL A 70 -21.87 -10.28 11.86
C VAL A 70 -21.35 -9.75 13.20
N MET A 71 -20.25 -9.00 13.17
CA MET A 71 -19.59 -8.50 14.38
C MET A 71 -20.49 -7.58 15.20
N HIS A 72 -21.15 -6.61 14.57
CA HIS A 72 -21.96 -5.64 15.30
C HIS A 72 -23.12 -6.30 16.06
N VAL A 73 -23.73 -7.33 15.49
CA VAL A 73 -24.80 -8.08 16.14
C VAL A 73 -24.26 -8.85 17.36
N SER A 74 -23.17 -9.58 17.18
CA SER A 74 -22.56 -10.41 18.25
C SER A 74 -22.00 -9.58 19.40
N LEU A 75 -21.61 -8.32 19.14
CA LEU A 75 -21.03 -7.38 20.12
C LEU A 75 -22.04 -6.39 20.68
N HIS A 76 -23.33 -6.50 20.29
CA HIS A 76 -24.40 -5.56 20.64
C HIS A 76 -24.01 -4.10 20.33
N ALA A 77 -23.33 -3.88 19.20
CA ALA A 77 -22.88 -2.57 18.73
C ALA A 77 -23.78 -2.05 17.60
N THR A 78 -23.79 -0.73 17.39
CA THR A 78 -24.50 -0.13 16.25
C THR A 78 -23.69 -0.32 14.96
N VAL A 79 -24.35 -0.26 13.82
CA VAL A 79 -23.67 -0.39 12.51
C VAL A 79 -22.58 0.68 12.35
N GLU A 80 -22.85 1.91 12.76
CA GLU A 80 -21.92 3.05 12.70
C GLU A 80 -20.63 2.87 13.51
N SER A 81 -20.65 1.98 14.51
CA SER A 81 -19.53 1.74 15.44
C SER A 81 -18.27 1.21 14.75
N ALA A 82 -18.37 0.61 13.55
CA ALA A 82 -17.21 0.26 12.72
C ALA A 82 -16.35 1.49 12.40
N GLY A 83 -17.00 2.62 12.12
CA GLY A 83 -16.32 3.87 11.82
C GLY A 83 -15.45 4.38 12.98
N ASN A 84 -15.84 4.13 14.24
CA ASN A 84 -15.01 4.51 15.40
C ASN A 84 -13.73 3.66 15.46
N ILE A 85 -13.86 2.34 15.27
CA ILE A 85 -12.71 1.43 15.27
C ILE A 85 -11.76 1.80 14.11
N SER A 86 -12.31 1.99 12.90
CA SER A 86 -11.55 2.42 11.73
C SER A 86 -10.82 3.76 11.97
N MET A 87 -11.50 4.73 12.60
CA MET A 87 -10.90 6.02 12.94
C MET A 87 -9.72 5.88 13.92
N VAL A 88 -9.84 5.04 14.94
CA VAL A 88 -8.76 4.76 15.90
C VAL A 88 -7.58 4.10 15.20
N ILE A 89 -7.83 3.09 14.35
CA ILE A 89 -6.78 2.44 13.54
C ILE A 89 -6.06 3.49 12.70
N SER A 90 -6.79 4.27 11.91
CA SER A 90 -6.22 5.27 11.00
C SER A 90 -5.43 6.35 11.76
N PHE A 91 -5.94 6.85 12.88
CA PHE A 91 -5.22 7.81 13.70
C PHE A 91 -3.90 7.26 14.23
N CYS A 92 -3.91 6.04 14.75
CA CYS A 92 -2.70 5.37 15.22
C CYS A 92 -1.71 5.06 14.08
N THR A 93 -2.22 4.75 12.88
CA THR A 93 -1.43 4.58 11.65
C THR A 93 -0.69 5.86 11.29
N ILE A 94 -1.39 7.01 11.31
CA ILE A 94 -0.79 8.34 11.06
C ILE A 94 0.34 8.62 12.07
N VAL A 95 0.06 8.45 13.36
CA VAL A 95 1.04 8.69 14.43
C VAL A 95 2.28 7.81 14.24
N SER A 96 2.07 6.53 13.96
CA SER A 96 3.14 5.56 13.76
C SER A 96 3.97 5.87 12.50
N SER A 97 3.33 6.24 11.40
CA SER A 97 4.01 6.64 10.17
C SER A 97 4.89 7.89 10.37
N LEU A 98 4.40 8.89 11.12
CA LEU A 98 5.18 10.08 11.45
C LEU A 98 6.41 9.78 12.34
N LEU A 99 6.31 8.76 13.20
CA LEU A 99 7.41 8.31 14.06
C LEU A 99 8.34 7.32 13.36
N ALA A 100 7.93 6.72 12.25
CA ALA A 100 8.64 5.65 11.57
C ALA A 100 10.08 6.03 11.20
N ASP A 101 10.31 7.24 10.68
CA ASP A 101 11.64 7.71 10.30
C ASP A 101 12.62 7.72 11.50
N ARG A 102 12.17 8.18 12.68
CA ARG A 102 12.98 8.15 13.91
C ARG A 102 13.28 6.73 14.39
N LEU A 103 12.26 5.85 14.29
CA LEU A 103 12.39 4.44 14.68
C LEU A 103 13.34 3.69 13.75
N ILE A 104 13.22 3.91 12.44
CA ILE A 104 14.08 3.32 11.42
C ILE A 104 15.53 3.76 11.59
N HIS A 105 15.75 5.06 11.84
CA HIS A 105 17.09 5.59 12.08
C HIS A 105 17.75 4.96 13.32
N ARG A 106 16.97 4.70 14.38
CA ARG A 106 17.47 4.14 15.63
C ARG A 106 17.64 2.63 15.61
N PHE A 107 16.70 1.89 15.02
CA PHE A 107 16.62 0.42 15.11
C PHE A 107 16.88 -0.28 13.78
N GLY A 108 16.83 0.44 12.66
CA GLY A 108 16.92 -0.10 11.30
C GLY A 108 15.60 -0.64 10.77
N THR A 109 15.44 -0.59 9.43
CA THR A 109 14.20 -0.96 8.74
C THR A 109 13.71 -2.37 9.07
N GLY A 110 14.60 -3.37 9.04
CA GLY A 110 14.21 -4.76 9.30
C GLY A 110 13.62 -5.02 10.68
N ARG A 111 14.20 -4.41 11.74
CA ARG A 111 13.68 -4.56 13.10
C ARG A 111 12.35 -3.83 13.30
N VAL A 112 12.23 -2.62 12.74
CA VAL A 112 10.98 -1.85 12.78
C VAL A 112 9.87 -2.62 12.09
N THR A 113 10.10 -3.13 10.88
CA THR A 113 9.15 -3.98 10.15
C THR A 113 8.75 -5.21 10.95
N THR A 114 9.72 -5.94 11.50
CA THR A 114 9.45 -7.16 12.30
C THR A 114 8.59 -6.86 13.53
N PHE A 115 8.93 -5.82 14.29
CA PHE A 115 8.17 -5.43 15.48
C PHE A 115 6.75 -4.99 15.12
N SER A 116 6.61 -4.22 14.04
CA SER A 116 5.32 -3.72 13.54
C SER A 116 4.39 -4.85 13.13
N VAL A 117 4.89 -5.83 12.36
CA VAL A 117 4.10 -7.01 11.96
C VAL A 117 3.74 -7.86 13.18
N ALA A 118 4.65 -8.03 14.14
CA ALA A 118 4.35 -8.74 15.39
C ALA A 118 3.26 -8.03 16.21
N LEU A 119 3.29 -6.69 16.25
CA LEU A 119 2.28 -5.88 16.94
C LEU A 119 0.90 -6.03 16.27
N THR A 120 0.86 -5.99 14.94
CA THR A 120 -0.38 -6.25 14.18
C THR A 120 -0.90 -7.67 14.39
N ALA A 121 -0.02 -8.68 14.38
CA ALA A 121 -0.39 -10.06 14.68
C ALA A 121 -1.04 -10.18 16.07
N THR A 122 -0.43 -9.57 17.09
CA THR A 122 -0.95 -9.55 18.47
C THR A 122 -2.33 -8.90 18.53
N ALA A 123 -2.52 -7.78 17.82
CA ALA A 123 -3.82 -7.10 17.74
C ALA A 123 -4.89 -7.98 17.09
N LEU A 124 -4.58 -8.68 15.98
CA LEU A 124 -5.51 -9.59 15.30
C LEU A 124 -5.92 -10.77 16.19
N PHE A 125 -4.96 -11.34 16.94
CA PHE A 125 -5.30 -12.36 17.94
C PHE A 125 -6.18 -11.79 19.04
N GLY A 126 -5.88 -10.59 19.53
CA GLY A 126 -6.74 -9.89 20.47
C GLY A 126 -8.16 -9.71 19.92
N PHE A 127 -8.31 -9.28 18.66
CA PHE A 127 -9.62 -9.21 17.99
C PHE A 127 -10.32 -10.56 18.00
N SER A 128 -9.60 -11.64 17.65
CA SER A 128 -10.17 -13.00 17.61
C SER A 128 -10.63 -13.55 18.99
N LEU A 129 -10.17 -12.94 20.06
CA LEU A 129 -10.55 -13.31 21.44
C LEU A 129 -11.54 -12.33 22.06
N SER A 130 -11.86 -11.24 21.36
CA SER A 130 -12.72 -10.18 21.89
C SER A 130 -14.17 -10.61 21.97
N THR A 131 -14.80 -10.24 23.07
CA THR A 131 -16.22 -10.48 23.38
C THR A 131 -17.01 -9.19 23.56
N SER A 132 -16.34 -8.03 23.53
CA SER A 132 -16.98 -6.73 23.66
C SER A 132 -16.41 -5.71 22.67
N TYR A 133 -17.25 -4.75 22.30
CA TYR A 133 -16.90 -3.63 21.43
C TYR A 133 -15.71 -2.81 21.95
N LEU A 134 -15.66 -2.53 23.25
CA LEU A 134 -14.58 -1.75 23.85
C LEU A 134 -13.20 -2.44 23.72
N GLN A 135 -13.17 -3.77 23.81
CA GLN A 135 -11.91 -4.52 23.59
C GLN A 135 -11.38 -4.28 22.18
N LEU A 136 -12.24 -4.26 21.17
CA LEU A 136 -11.83 -3.96 19.79
C LEU A 136 -11.29 -2.54 19.63
N VAL A 137 -11.92 -1.55 20.28
CA VAL A 137 -11.44 -0.15 20.26
C VAL A 137 -10.04 -0.04 20.87
N PHE A 138 -9.77 -0.70 22.00
CA PHE A 138 -8.44 -0.70 22.62
C PHE A 138 -7.40 -1.44 21.76
N LEU A 139 -7.78 -2.55 21.15
CA LEU A 139 -6.90 -3.35 20.29
C LEU A 139 -6.68 -2.71 18.92
N ALA A 140 -7.53 -1.77 18.50
CA ALA A 140 -7.32 -0.94 17.32
C ALA A 140 -6.06 -0.07 17.44
N ILE A 141 -5.64 0.29 18.67
CA ILE A 141 -4.42 1.08 18.91
C ILE A 141 -3.17 0.33 18.47
N PRO A 142 -2.82 -0.85 19.05
CA PRO A 142 -1.64 -1.59 18.61
C PRO A 142 -1.75 -2.02 17.13
N TYR A 143 -2.94 -2.29 16.62
CA TYR A 143 -3.16 -2.58 15.22
C TYR A 143 -2.69 -1.42 14.31
N GLY A 144 -3.20 -0.20 14.54
CA GLY A 144 -2.83 0.97 13.73
C GLY A 144 -1.35 1.35 13.89
N LEU A 145 -0.80 1.28 15.11
CA LEU A 145 0.63 1.53 15.34
C LEU A 145 1.52 0.56 14.55
N GLY A 146 1.14 -0.71 14.48
CA GLY A 146 1.85 -1.69 13.67
C GLY A 146 1.74 -1.40 12.17
N ALA A 147 0.53 -1.16 11.67
CA ALA A 147 0.29 -0.93 10.24
C ALA A 147 1.08 0.27 9.69
N GLY A 148 1.05 1.42 10.36
CA GLY A 148 1.69 2.64 9.86
C GLY A 148 3.22 2.58 9.81
N ALA A 149 3.85 1.97 10.81
CA ALA A 149 5.30 1.89 10.84
C ALA A 149 5.85 0.92 9.77
N VAL A 150 5.17 -0.22 9.51
CA VAL A 150 5.59 -1.17 8.48
C VAL A 150 5.42 -0.58 7.07
N ASP A 151 4.31 0.10 6.82
CA ASP A 151 4.06 0.75 5.54
C ASP A 151 5.15 1.77 5.21
N SER A 152 5.39 2.72 6.11
CA SER A 152 6.42 3.74 5.94
C SER A 152 7.83 3.14 5.80
N ALA A 153 8.17 2.12 6.61
CA ALA A 153 9.48 1.49 6.60
C ALA A 153 9.78 0.80 5.26
N LEU A 154 8.83 0.05 4.72
CA LEU A 154 9.04 -0.71 3.50
C LEU A 154 8.97 0.16 2.25
N ASN A 155 8.08 1.15 2.20
CA ASN A 155 8.04 2.13 1.12
C ASN A 155 9.38 2.88 1.02
N ASN A 156 9.90 3.39 2.13
CA ASN A 156 11.20 4.07 2.15
C ASN A 156 12.34 3.14 1.73
N TYR A 157 12.36 1.90 2.23
CA TYR A 157 13.40 0.93 1.88
C TYR A 157 13.41 0.59 0.40
N VAL A 158 12.23 0.34 -0.19
CA VAL A 158 12.11 0.03 -1.63
C VAL A 158 12.49 1.25 -2.48
N ALA A 159 12.08 2.45 -2.10
CA ALA A 159 12.45 3.69 -2.80
C ALA A 159 13.96 3.92 -2.84
N LEU A 160 14.69 3.55 -1.78
CA LEU A 160 16.13 3.75 -1.67
C LEU A 160 16.99 2.65 -2.34
N HIS A 161 16.48 1.42 -2.41
CA HIS A 161 17.30 0.25 -2.77
C HIS A 161 16.86 -0.45 -4.05
N TYR A 162 15.65 -0.16 -4.58
CA TYR A 162 15.09 -0.85 -5.74
C TYR A 162 14.62 0.14 -6.82
N LYS A 163 14.35 -0.39 -8.03
CA LYS A 163 13.85 0.40 -9.17
C LYS A 163 12.38 0.77 -8.97
N ALA A 164 11.93 1.86 -9.60
CA ALA A 164 10.54 2.35 -9.53
C ALA A 164 9.46 1.28 -9.79
N ARG A 165 9.70 0.33 -10.70
CA ARG A 165 8.78 -0.79 -10.98
C ARG A 165 8.47 -1.65 -9.74
N HIS A 166 9.44 -1.80 -8.82
CA HIS A 166 9.24 -2.58 -7.60
C HIS A 166 8.34 -1.86 -6.60
N MET A 167 8.30 -0.53 -6.64
CA MET A 167 7.33 0.26 -5.88
C MET A 167 5.91 -0.02 -6.35
N SER A 168 5.66 -0.03 -7.66
CA SER A 168 4.33 -0.37 -8.22
C SER A 168 3.91 -1.80 -7.86
N TRP A 169 4.84 -2.75 -7.94
CA TRP A 169 4.57 -4.13 -7.56
C TRP A 169 4.33 -4.30 -6.06
N LEU A 170 4.99 -3.52 -5.23
CA LEU A 170 4.77 -3.47 -3.79
C LEU A 170 3.30 -3.15 -3.47
N HIS A 171 2.76 -2.10 -4.07
CA HIS A 171 1.35 -1.73 -3.90
C HIS A 171 0.37 -2.72 -4.56
N CYS A 172 0.79 -3.43 -5.61
CA CYS A 172 0.02 -4.54 -6.17
C CYS A 172 -0.07 -5.71 -5.16
N MET A 173 1.02 -6.02 -4.44
CA MET A 173 1.03 -7.04 -3.39
C MET A 173 0.10 -6.67 -2.22
N TRP A 174 0.05 -5.39 -1.81
CA TRP A 174 -0.95 -4.92 -0.86
C TRP A 174 -2.38 -5.21 -1.36
N GLY A 175 -2.67 -4.91 -2.62
CA GLY A 175 -3.97 -5.18 -3.23
C GLY A 175 -4.35 -6.66 -3.22
N ILE A 176 -3.39 -7.57 -3.42
CA ILE A 176 -3.60 -9.02 -3.28
C ILE A 176 -4.03 -9.34 -1.84
N GLY A 177 -3.36 -8.79 -0.84
CA GLY A 177 -3.73 -8.95 0.56
C GLY A 177 -5.14 -8.43 0.85
N ALA A 178 -5.45 -7.21 0.41
CA ALA A 178 -6.75 -6.57 0.58
C ALA A 178 -7.90 -7.34 -0.12
N THR A 179 -7.58 -8.08 -1.19
CA THR A 179 -8.52 -8.98 -1.85
C THR A 179 -8.72 -10.28 -1.07
N LEU A 180 -7.63 -10.89 -0.59
CA LEU A 180 -7.68 -12.19 0.09
C LEU A 180 -8.30 -12.10 1.50
N GLY A 181 -8.10 -11.01 2.24
CA GLY A 181 -8.62 -10.85 3.60
C GLY A 181 -10.13 -11.09 3.71
N PRO A 182 -10.97 -10.32 2.99
CA PRO A 182 -12.42 -10.50 2.98
C PRO A 182 -12.86 -11.87 2.45
N TYR A 183 -12.11 -12.45 1.50
CA TYR A 183 -12.38 -13.79 0.98
C TYR A 183 -12.18 -14.86 2.07
N ILE A 184 -11.09 -14.79 2.84
CA ILE A 184 -10.83 -15.66 3.99
C ILE A 184 -11.94 -15.51 5.02
N MET A 185 -12.33 -14.26 5.37
CA MET A 185 -13.44 -14.01 6.29
C MET A 185 -14.73 -14.67 5.81
N GLY A 186 -15.08 -14.50 4.53
CA GLY A 186 -16.28 -15.11 3.97
C GLY A 186 -16.25 -16.64 3.99
N ILE A 187 -15.09 -17.29 3.80
CA ILE A 187 -14.95 -18.75 3.93
C ILE A 187 -15.21 -19.17 5.38
N CYS A 188 -14.60 -18.51 6.37
CA CYS A 188 -14.81 -18.82 7.78
C CYS A 188 -16.30 -18.70 8.18
N LEU A 189 -16.98 -17.64 7.71
CA LEU A 189 -18.40 -17.46 7.98
C LEU A 189 -19.27 -18.53 7.31
N LEU A 190 -18.93 -19.01 6.10
CA LEU A 190 -19.63 -20.10 5.42
C LEU A 190 -19.53 -21.45 6.15
N GLN A 191 -18.40 -21.71 6.78
CA GLN A 191 -18.18 -22.95 7.51
C GLN A 191 -18.92 -22.97 8.86
N GLY A 192 -19.68 -21.94 9.17
CA GLY A 192 -20.38 -21.80 10.45
C GLY A 192 -19.46 -21.31 11.57
N ASP A 193 -18.24 -20.96 11.25
CA ASP A 193 -17.32 -20.34 12.18
C ASP A 193 -17.77 -18.90 12.52
N HIS A 194 -17.44 -18.46 13.71
CA HIS A 194 -17.64 -17.07 14.10
C HIS A 194 -16.59 -16.16 13.41
N TRP A 195 -16.89 -14.87 13.25
CA TRP A 195 -15.99 -13.88 12.67
C TRP A 195 -14.58 -13.88 13.30
N GLN A 196 -14.47 -14.32 14.56
CA GLN A 196 -13.19 -14.51 15.25
C GLN A 196 -12.25 -15.47 14.52
N ALA A 197 -12.78 -16.49 13.83
CA ALA A 197 -11.96 -17.45 13.09
C ALA A 197 -11.23 -16.76 11.92
N GLY A 198 -11.87 -15.84 11.21
CA GLY A 198 -11.25 -15.05 10.14
C GLY A 198 -10.07 -14.22 10.65
N TYR A 199 -10.23 -13.50 11.77
CA TYR A 199 -9.14 -12.77 12.41
C TYR A 199 -8.03 -13.67 12.91
N ARG A 200 -8.35 -14.85 13.47
CA ARG A 200 -7.38 -15.83 13.92
C ARG A 200 -6.56 -16.41 12.77
N THR A 201 -7.21 -16.73 11.66
CA THR A 201 -6.55 -17.25 10.46
C THR A 201 -5.55 -16.24 9.90
N VAL A 202 -5.95 -14.98 9.75
CA VAL A 202 -5.04 -13.92 9.30
C VAL A 202 -3.94 -13.68 10.35
N GLY A 203 -4.26 -13.76 11.64
CA GLY A 203 -3.30 -13.68 12.73
C GLY A 203 -2.19 -14.75 12.63
N TYR A 204 -2.53 -16.00 12.30
CA TYR A 204 -1.54 -17.05 12.07
C TYR A 204 -0.63 -16.75 10.89
N LEU A 205 -1.18 -16.22 9.78
CA LEU A 205 -0.37 -15.77 8.63
C LEU A 205 0.60 -14.64 9.03
N GLN A 206 0.16 -13.72 9.88
CA GLN A 206 1.01 -12.63 10.41
C GLN A 206 2.13 -13.15 11.33
N ILE A 207 1.84 -14.15 12.17
CA ILE A 207 2.89 -14.80 13.00
C ILE A 207 3.92 -15.49 12.11
N PHE A 208 3.46 -16.26 11.11
CA PHE A 208 4.37 -16.92 10.17
C PHE A 208 5.29 -15.90 9.48
N LEU A 209 4.73 -14.79 9.01
CA LEU A 209 5.52 -13.72 8.42
C LEU A 209 6.47 -13.07 9.44
N THR A 210 6.02 -12.86 10.69
CA THR A 210 6.89 -12.33 11.75
C THR A 210 8.13 -13.21 11.93
N ILE A 211 7.96 -14.53 11.93
CA ILE A 211 9.08 -15.49 12.00
C ILE A 211 10.01 -15.31 10.79
N LEU A 212 9.46 -15.22 9.57
CA LEU A 212 10.28 -14.98 8.37
C LEU A 212 11.04 -13.67 8.45
N LEU A 213 10.42 -12.61 8.98
CA LEU A 213 11.06 -11.30 9.17
C LEU A 213 12.18 -11.35 10.21
N VAL A 214 11.99 -12.06 11.32
CA VAL A 214 13.06 -12.31 12.30
C VAL A 214 14.26 -13.00 11.63
N LEU A 215 14.01 -14.05 10.86
CA LEU A 215 15.06 -14.79 10.15
C LEU A 215 15.73 -13.96 9.06
N SER A 216 15.00 -13.03 8.43
CA SER A 216 15.54 -12.13 7.41
C SER A 216 16.30 -10.92 7.96
N THR A 217 16.24 -10.66 9.27
CA THR A 217 16.86 -9.47 9.89
C THR A 217 18.34 -9.26 9.49
N PRO A 218 19.19 -10.31 9.36
CA PRO A 218 20.58 -10.12 8.94
C PRO A 218 20.76 -9.64 7.48
N LEU A 219 19.73 -9.80 6.64
CA LEU A 219 19.76 -9.43 5.23
C LEU A 219 19.55 -7.93 4.98
N TRP A 220 18.99 -7.23 5.96
CA TRP A 220 18.69 -5.82 5.85
C TRP A 220 19.96 -4.97 5.95
N LYS A 221 20.18 -4.10 4.96
CA LYS A 221 21.31 -3.18 4.97
C LYS A 221 21.15 -2.18 6.11
N LYS A 222 22.25 -1.89 6.83
CA LYS A 222 22.28 -0.76 7.77
C LYS A 222 22.23 0.54 6.98
N GLU A 223 21.33 1.43 7.37
CA GLU A 223 21.02 2.71 6.72
C GLU A 223 22.08 3.81 6.98
N ASN A 224 23.33 3.45 7.28
CA ASN A 224 24.39 4.41 7.62
C ASN A 224 24.95 5.24 6.45
N ASP A 225 24.47 5.02 5.21
CA ASP A 225 24.96 5.73 4.02
C ASP A 225 23.95 6.75 3.47
N ARG A 226 23.21 7.46 4.32
CA ARG A 226 22.50 8.64 3.85
C ARG A 226 23.55 9.72 3.51
N LYS A 227 23.90 9.82 2.22
CA LYS A 227 24.47 11.03 1.66
C LYS A 227 23.55 12.19 2.01
N GLU A 228 24.13 13.25 2.58
CA GLU A 228 23.47 14.51 2.89
C GLU A 228 22.53 14.89 1.74
N THR A 229 21.25 14.86 2.03
CA THR A 229 20.23 15.26 1.08
C THR A 229 20.39 16.77 0.87
N GLU A 230 20.61 17.19 -0.38
CA GLU A 230 20.61 18.59 -0.80
C GLU A 230 19.58 19.41 -0.01
N LYS A 231 19.92 20.64 0.33
CA LYS A 231 19.05 21.61 1.05
C LYS A 231 17.70 21.70 0.36
N ARG A 232 16.75 20.85 0.75
CA ARG A 232 15.37 20.87 0.25
C ARG A 232 14.68 22.07 0.85
N GLN A 233 14.01 22.84 0.02
CA GLN A 233 13.14 23.92 0.50
C GLN A 233 11.91 23.26 1.15
N VAL A 234 11.83 23.34 2.48
CA VAL A 234 10.64 22.88 3.22
C VAL A 234 9.62 24.02 3.17
N LEU A 235 8.59 23.87 2.35
CA LEU A 235 7.48 24.81 2.30
C LEU A 235 6.63 24.69 3.57
N SER A 236 6.27 25.82 4.16
CA SER A 236 5.26 25.84 5.23
C SER A 236 3.88 25.49 4.67
N LEU A 237 2.95 25.11 5.54
CA LEU A 237 1.55 24.83 5.15
C LEU A 237 0.93 25.98 4.38
N SER A 238 1.12 27.22 4.84
CA SER A 238 0.59 28.42 4.20
C SER A 238 1.19 28.65 2.81
N GLN A 239 2.48 28.42 2.64
CA GLN A 239 3.17 28.52 1.35
C GLN A 239 2.71 27.44 0.38
N SER A 240 2.55 26.20 0.83
CA SER A 240 2.01 25.10 0.02
C SER A 240 0.59 25.38 -0.46
N LEU A 241 -0.28 25.90 0.42
CA LEU A 241 -1.65 26.25 0.09
C LEU A 241 -1.76 27.52 -0.81
N ALA A 242 -0.72 28.35 -0.89
CA ALA A 242 -0.70 29.53 -1.74
C ALA A 242 -0.37 29.21 -3.22
N LEU A 243 0.21 28.03 -3.50
CA LEU A 243 0.53 27.62 -4.87
C LEU A 243 -0.74 27.42 -5.71
N PRO A 244 -0.78 27.95 -6.95
CA PRO A 244 -1.93 27.75 -7.84
C PRO A 244 -2.22 26.27 -8.08
N GLY A 245 -3.45 25.83 -7.82
CA GLY A 245 -3.87 24.45 -7.99
C GLY A 245 -3.61 23.52 -6.78
N ALA A 246 -2.75 23.89 -5.81
CA ALA A 246 -2.39 23.01 -4.69
C ALA A 246 -3.59 22.64 -3.81
N LYS A 247 -4.43 23.59 -3.42
CA LYS A 247 -5.66 23.30 -2.66
C LYS A 247 -6.58 22.32 -3.39
N ALA A 248 -6.64 22.43 -4.70
CA ALA A 248 -7.51 21.61 -5.52
C ALA A 248 -7.00 20.17 -5.57
N ILE A 249 -5.69 19.95 -5.78
CA ILE A 249 -5.14 18.58 -5.80
C ILE A 249 -5.20 17.91 -4.42
N PHE A 250 -4.97 18.66 -3.34
CA PHE A 250 -5.09 18.13 -1.97
C PHE A 250 -6.51 17.66 -1.68
N LEU A 251 -7.52 18.46 -2.08
CA LEU A 251 -8.91 18.09 -1.89
C LEU A 251 -9.33 16.94 -2.82
N SER A 252 -8.81 16.90 -4.06
CA SER A 252 -9.02 15.77 -4.97
C SER A 252 -8.49 14.46 -4.34
N PHE A 253 -7.29 14.50 -3.77
CA PHE A 253 -6.69 13.33 -3.15
C PHE A 253 -7.42 12.88 -1.87
N LEU A 254 -7.88 13.84 -1.05
CA LEU A 254 -8.78 13.55 0.07
C LEU A 254 -10.04 12.82 -0.41
N CYS A 255 -10.68 13.30 -1.49
CA CYS A 255 -11.90 12.68 -2.01
C CYS A 255 -11.65 11.26 -2.53
N TYR A 256 -10.54 11.04 -3.23
CA TYR A 256 -10.13 9.71 -3.68
C TYR A 256 -10.01 8.73 -2.49
N CYS A 257 -9.23 9.12 -1.46
CA CYS A 257 -9.03 8.28 -0.28
C CYS A 257 -10.32 8.07 0.52
N SER A 258 -11.24 9.04 0.48
CA SER A 258 -12.57 8.89 1.06
C SER A 258 -13.39 7.82 0.37
N ILE A 259 -13.36 7.77 -0.97
CA ILE A 259 -14.07 6.73 -1.75
C ILE A 259 -13.47 5.35 -1.45
N GLU A 260 -12.15 5.21 -1.53
CA GLU A 260 -11.46 3.93 -1.32
C GLU A 260 -11.72 3.37 0.09
N ALA A 261 -11.51 4.19 1.13
CA ALA A 261 -11.67 3.78 2.52
C ALA A 261 -13.13 3.50 2.90
N ALA A 262 -14.09 4.35 2.46
CA ALA A 262 -15.50 4.11 2.69
C ALA A 262 -15.98 2.83 1.98
N THR A 263 -15.51 2.56 0.77
CA THR A 263 -15.81 1.31 0.05
C THR A 263 -15.29 0.11 0.84
N GLY A 264 -14.06 0.14 1.33
CA GLY A 264 -13.47 -0.94 2.11
C GLY A 264 -14.25 -1.26 3.40
N LEU A 265 -14.76 -0.24 4.08
CA LEU A 265 -15.45 -0.43 5.34
C LEU A 265 -16.93 -0.82 5.15
N TRP A 266 -17.63 -0.27 4.16
CA TRP A 266 -19.08 -0.33 4.13
C TRP A 266 -19.70 -1.21 3.04
N ILE A 267 -18.92 -1.69 2.07
CA ILE A 267 -19.45 -2.50 0.95
C ILE A 267 -20.14 -3.79 1.43
N SER A 268 -19.58 -4.49 2.41
CA SER A 268 -20.18 -5.71 2.97
C SER A 268 -21.51 -5.39 3.65
N SER A 269 -21.56 -4.35 4.49
CA SER A 269 -22.79 -3.88 5.14
C SER A 269 -23.85 -3.43 4.13
N TYR A 270 -23.45 -2.76 3.05
CA TYR A 270 -24.36 -2.38 1.96
C TYR A 270 -24.99 -3.61 1.30
N PHE A 271 -24.18 -4.61 0.93
CA PHE A 271 -24.72 -5.83 0.32
C PHE A 271 -25.63 -6.60 1.27
N HIS A 272 -25.27 -6.70 2.54
CA HIS A 272 -26.09 -7.41 3.54
C HIS A 272 -27.38 -6.66 3.83
N LEU A 273 -27.32 -5.39 4.23
CA LEU A 273 -28.48 -4.63 4.73
C LEU A 273 -29.40 -4.09 3.62
N VAL A 274 -28.86 -3.77 2.44
CA VAL A 274 -29.63 -3.16 1.33
C VAL A 274 -30.01 -4.19 0.28
N ARG A 275 -29.13 -5.15 -0.02
CA ARG A 275 -29.31 -6.12 -1.10
C ARG A 275 -29.72 -7.50 -0.58
N GLY A 276 -29.85 -7.71 0.73
CA GLY A 276 -30.28 -8.96 1.36
C GLY A 276 -29.31 -10.14 1.12
N VAL A 277 -28.04 -9.86 0.87
CA VAL A 277 -27.01 -10.90 0.67
C VAL A 277 -26.64 -11.50 2.02
N ALA A 278 -26.43 -12.82 2.08
CA ALA A 278 -25.94 -13.48 3.29
C ALA A 278 -24.55 -12.93 3.68
N GLU A 279 -24.30 -12.84 4.99
CA GLU A 279 -23.10 -12.19 5.55
C GLU A 279 -21.80 -12.74 4.97
N ALA A 280 -21.73 -14.07 4.81
CA ALA A 280 -20.54 -14.73 4.26
C ALA A 280 -20.26 -14.35 2.81
N ASP A 281 -21.31 -14.22 1.99
CA ASP A 281 -21.16 -13.81 0.59
C ASP A 281 -20.92 -12.30 0.50
N ALA A 282 -21.55 -11.48 1.35
CA ALA A 282 -21.30 -10.05 1.45
C ALA A 282 -19.84 -9.76 1.82
N ALA A 283 -19.26 -10.54 2.74
CA ALA A 283 -17.84 -10.46 3.09
C ALA A 283 -16.94 -10.75 1.87
N LYS A 284 -17.23 -11.82 1.09
CA LYS A 284 -16.49 -12.15 -0.14
C LYS A 284 -16.66 -11.08 -1.21
N PHE A 285 -17.81 -10.42 -1.29
CA PHE A 285 -18.07 -9.39 -2.29
C PHE A 285 -17.19 -8.15 -2.10
N THR A 286 -16.75 -7.87 -0.87
CA THR A 286 -15.73 -6.86 -0.61
C THR A 286 -14.43 -7.14 -1.40
N SER A 287 -14.06 -8.41 -1.53
CA SER A 287 -12.88 -8.82 -2.30
C SER A 287 -12.92 -8.38 -3.78
N MET A 288 -14.12 -8.27 -4.37
CA MET A 288 -14.25 -7.90 -5.79
C MET A 288 -13.86 -6.44 -6.05
N ALA A 289 -14.17 -5.52 -5.13
CA ALA A 289 -13.73 -4.13 -5.25
C ALA A 289 -12.19 -4.04 -5.19
N PHE A 290 -11.57 -4.75 -4.25
CA PHE A 290 -10.11 -4.76 -4.09
C PHE A 290 -9.38 -5.60 -5.15
N LEU A 291 -10.02 -6.60 -5.72
CA LEU A 291 -9.56 -7.25 -6.95
C LEU A 291 -9.51 -6.23 -8.10
N GLY A 292 -10.51 -5.36 -8.21
CA GLY A 292 -10.51 -4.24 -9.15
C GLY A 292 -9.31 -3.32 -8.95
N VAL A 293 -9.04 -2.90 -7.70
CA VAL A 293 -7.85 -2.09 -7.36
C VAL A 293 -6.55 -2.80 -7.75
N THR A 294 -6.43 -4.09 -7.43
CA THR A 294 -5.24 -4.89 -7.70
C THR A 294 -4.97 -5.03 -9.20
N LEU A 295 -5.99 -5.45 -9.95
CA LEU A 295 -5.91 -5.59 -11.42
C LEU A 295 -5.64 -4.24 -12.06
N GLY A 296 -6.35 -3.21 -11.62
CA GLY A 296 -6.16 -1.84 -12.11
C GLY A 296 -4.74 -1.33 -11.88
N ARG A 297 -4.13 -1.55 -10.71
CA ARG A 297 -2.73 -1.19 -10.43
C ARG A 297 -1.75 -1.96 -11.31
N GLY A 298 -2.00 -3.26 -11.52
CA GLY A 298 -1.20 -4.07 -12.44
C GLY A 298 -1.26 -3.53 -13.88
N ILE A 299 -2.45 -3.23 -14.37
CA ILE A 299 -2.69 -2.73 -15.75
C ILE A 299 -2.16 -1.29 -15.91
N SER A 300 -2.40 -0.42 -14.92
CA SER A 300 -1.99 0.99 -14.95
C SER A 300 -0.50 1.16 -15.18
N GLY A 301 0.34 0.28 -14.62
CA GLY A 301 1.79 0.31 -14.81
C GLY A 301 2.24 0.20 -16.27
N PHE A 302 1.43 -0.44 -17.14
CA PHE A 302 1.72 -0.56 -18.57
C PHE A 302 1.10 0.55 -19.43
N ILE A 303 0.01 1.15 -18.96
CA ILE A 303 -0.78 2.11 -19.73
C ILE A 303 -0.35 3.55 -19.40
N SER A 304 0.09 3.83 -18.18
CA SER A 304 0.43 5.16 -17.70
C SER A 304 1.49 5.87 -18.52
N GLU A 305 2.50 5.14 -19.00
CA GLU A 305 3.55 5.70 -19.87
C GLU A 305 3.01 6.23 -21.23
N LYS A 306 1.88 5.67 -21.69
CA LYS A 306 1.28 6.06 -22.98
C LYS A 306 0.23 7.15 -22.83
N LEU A 307 -0.58 7.11 -21.77
CA LEU A 307 -1.71 8.02 -21.57
C LEU A 307 -1.32 9.29 -20.80
N GLY A 308 -0.31 9.21 -19.96
CA GLY A 308 0.06 10.30 -19.04
C GLY A 308 -0.89 10.44 -17.83
N ASP A 309 -0.45 11.18 -16.81
CA ASP A 309 -1.11 11.23 -15.51
C ASP A 309 -2.53 11.82 -15.55
N VAL A 310 -2.73 12.89 -16.31
CA VAL A 310 -4.04 13.56 -16.41
C VAL A 310 -5.09 12.64 -17.01
N ALA A 311 -4.75 11.93 -18.10
CA ALA A 311 -5.68 10.99 -18.74
C ALA A 311 -5.94 9.77 -17.86
N MET A 312 -4.93 9.30 -17.11
CA MET A 312 -5.07 8.20 -16.15
C MET A 312 -6.03 8.56 -15.00
N ILE A 313 -5.95 9.78 -14.47
CA ILE A 313 -6.88 10.26 -13.43
C ILE A 313 -8.31 10.30 -14.00
N ARG A 314 -8.51 10.94 -15.17
CA ARG A 314 -9.83 11.00 -15.82
C ARG A 314 -10.41 9.62 -16.14
N LEU A 315 -9.57 8.69 -16.60
CA LEU A 315 -9.97 7.30 -16.82
C LEU A 315 -10.47 6.65 -15.51
N GLY A 316 -9.73 6.85 -14.42
CA GLY A 316 -10.09 6.37 -13.10
C GLY A 316 -11.43 6.96 -12.62
N GLU A 317 -11.59 8.29 -12.72
CA GLU A 317 -12.83 9.00 -12.39
C GLU A 317 -14.03 8.48 -13.21
N GLY A 318 -13.84 8.25 -14.52
CA GLY A 318 -14.86 7.71 -15.41
C GLY A 318 -15.26 6.28 -15.04
N LEU A 319 -14.30 5.43 -14.69
CA LEU A 319 -14.57 4.05 -14.24
C LEU A 319 -15.33 4.03 -12.89
N ILE A 320 -14.95 4.90 -11.93
CA ILE A 320 -15.67 5.04 -10.66
C ILE A 320 -17.12 5.49 -10.93
N LEU A 321 -17.30 6.50 -11.78
CA LEU A 321 -18.65 6.97 -12.17
C LEU A 321 -19.49 5.83 -12.76
N GLY A 322 -18.96 5.11 -13.74
CA GLY A 322 -19.63 3.97 -14.35
C GLY A 322 -19.99 2.90 -13.31
N GLY A 323 -19.08 2.60 -12.41
CA GLY A 323 -19.32 1.66 -11.31
C GLY A 323 -20.43 2.11 -10.37
N ILE A 324 -20.43 3.37 -9.93
CA ILE A 324 -21.46 3.95 -9.05
C ILE A 324 -22.84 3.94 -9.77
N LEU A 325 -22.89 4.29 -11.06
CA LEU A 325 -24.14 4.26 -11.82
C LEU A 325 -24.72 2.84 -11.89
N VAL A 326 -23.88 1.82 -12.10
CA VAL A 326 -24.32 0.41 -12.07
C VAL A 326 -24.87 0.04 -10.69
N VAL A 327 -24.25 0.51 -9.60
CA VAL A 327 -24.71 0.23 -8.22
C VAL A 327 -26.05 0.92 -7.92
N LEU A 328 -26.30 2.11 -8.48
CA LEU A 328 -27.54 2.86 -8.31
C LEU A 328 -28.73 2.25 -9.05
N LEU A 329 -28.49 1.51 -10.11
CA LEU A 329 -29.56 0.87 -10.86
C LEU A 329 -30.15 -0.33 -10.09
N PRO A 330 -31.46 -0.61 -10.24
CA PRO A 330 -32.14 -1.75 -9.60
C PRO A 330 -31.78 -3.06 -10.31
N LEU A 331 -30.49 -3.38 -10.39
CA LEU A 331 -29.95 -4.54 -11.07
C LEU A 331 -29.83 -5.74 -10.12
N PRO A 332 -29.76 -6.98 -10.64
CA PRO A 332 -29.42 -8.15 -9.84
C PRO A 332 -28.10 -7.99 -9.09
N VAL A 333 -27.98 -8.63 -7.93
CA VAL A 333 -26.81 -8.56 -7.04
C VAL A 333 -25.48 -8.77 -7.77
N LYS A 334 -25.42 -9.73 -8.70
CA LYS A 334 -24.22 -10.02 -9.49
C LYS A 334 -23.77 -8.82 -10.33
N LEU A 335 -24.69 -8.06 -10.91
CA LEU A 335 -24.37 -6.86 -11.69
C LEU A 335 -23.95 -5.70 -10.78
N THR A 336 -24.60 -5.53 -9.61
CA THR A 336 -24.17 -4.57 -8.59
C THR A 336 -22.73 -4.84 -8.14
N LEU A 337 -22.35 -6.11 -8.03
CA LEU A 337 -20.99 -6.52 -7.68
C LEU A 337 -19.96 -6.05 -8.73
N PHE A 338 -20.29 -6.18 -10.03
CA PHE A 338 -19.43 -5.61 -11.09
C PHE A 338 -19.31 -4.09 -11.00
N GLY A 339 -20.37 -3.39 -10.53
CA GLY A 339 -20.28 -1.96 -10.26
C GLY A 339 -19.16 -1.62 -9.27
N PHE A 340 -19.05 -2.35 -8.16
CA PHE A 340 -17.96 -2.15 -7.19
C PHE A 340 -16.59 -2.61 -7.72
N LEU A 341 -16.52 -3.61 -8.59
CA LEU A 341 -15.29 -3.96 -9.30
C LEU A 341 -14.79 -2.77 -10.15
N PHE A 342 -15.70 -2.08 -10.88
CA PHE A 342 -15.37 -0.88 -11.65
C PHE A 342 -14.95 0.28 -10.75
N VAL A 343 -15.56 0.46 -9.58
CA VAL A 343 -15.11 1.45 -8.58
C VAL A 343 -13.67 1.16 -8.19
N GLY A 344 -13.34 -0.10 -7.89
CA GLY A 344 -11.97 -0.52 -7.56
C GLY A 344 -10.98 -0.30 -8.70
N LEU A 345 -11.34 -0.72 -9.93
CA LEU A 345 -10.52 -0.49 -11.14
C LEU A 345 -10.24 1.01 -11.34
N GLY A 346 -11.24 1.86 -11.10
CA GLY A 346 -11.11 3.31 -11.25
C GLY A 346 -10.25 3.94 -10.15
N CYS A 347 -10.29 3.43 -8.93
CA CYS A 347 -9.41 3.87 -7.84
C CYS A 347 -7.93 3.63 -8.14
N ALA A 348 -7.61 2.55 -8.84
CA ALA A 348 -6.25 2.08 -9.03
C ALA A 348 -5.26 3.09 -9.65
N PRO A 349 -5.58 3.78 -10.76
CA PRO A 349 -4.64 4.71 -11.41
C PRO A 349 -4.54 6.08 -10.72
N ILE A 350 -5.52 6.48 -9.90
CA ILE A 350 -5.63 7.86 -9.40
C ILE A 350 -4.50 8.21 -8.44
N TYR A 351 -4.27 7.36 -7.42
CA TYR A 351 -3.24 7.59 -6.42
C TYR A 351 -1.84 7.78 -7.03
N PRO A 352 -1.32 6.83 -7.83
CA PRO A 352 0.01 6.96 -8.38
C PRO A 352 0.13 8.15 -9.35
N SER A 353 -0.92 8.45 -10.13
CA SER A 353 -0.89 9.55 -11.08
C SER A 353 -0.93 10.93 -10.42
N ILE A 354 -1.63 11.10 -9.29
CA ILE A 354 -1.58 12.34 -8.51
C ILE A 354 -0.17 12.58 -8.02
N ILE A 355 0.43 11.61 -7.32
CA ILE A 355 1.78 11.73 -6.75
C ILE A 355 2.84 11.95 -7.85
N HIS A 356 2.75 11.18 -8.95
CA HIS A 356 3.71 11.28 -10.06
C HIS A 356 3.62 12.63 -10.78
N SER A 357 2.42 13.21 -10.91
CA SER A 357 2.24 14.52 -11.57
C SER A 357 2.68 15.71 -10.71
N THR A 358 2.88 15.56 -9.40
CA THR A 358 3.20 16.67 -8.49
C THR A 358 4.45 17.46 -8.87
N PRO A 359 5.60 16.83 -9.23
CA PRO A 359 6.77 17.55 -9.72
C PRO A 359 6.52 18.34 -11.01
N LEU A 360 5.69 17.80 -11.90
CA LEU A 360 5.35 18.45 -13.18
C LEU A 360 4.44 19.65 -12.96
N ARG A 361 3.52 19.58 -11.97
CA ARG A 361 2.54 20.61 -11.65
C ARG A 361 3.15 21.81 -10.91
N PHE A 362 4.07 21.54 -9.97
CA PHE A 362 4.50 22.53 -8.98
C PHE A 362 6.02 22.73 -8.93
N GLY A 363 6.76 22.06 -9.81
CA GLY A 363 8.23 22.07 -9.86
C GLY A 363 8.87 21.07 -8.90
N ALA A 364 10.01 20.52 -9.34
CA ALA A 364 10.73 19.47 -8.59
C ALA A 364 11.17 19.93 -7.19
N GLN A 365 11.53 21.23 -7.03
CA GLN A 365 11.98 21.80 -5.76
C GLN A 365 10.89 21.81 -4.67
N ASN A 366 9.60 21.90 -5.06
CA ASN A 366 8.46 21.95 -4.15
C ASN A 366 7.83 20.57 -3.91
N SER A 367 8.13 19.61 -4.77
CA SER A 367 7.46 18.31 -4.86
C SER A 367 7.42 17.57 -3.53
N GLN A 368 8.53 17.50 -2.81
CA GLN A 368 8.61 16.76 -1.54
C GLN A 368 7.63 17.30 -0.49
N SER A 369 7.56 18.65 -0.35
CA SER A 369 6.65 19.27 0.62
C SER A 369 5.18 19.08 0.21
N LEU A 370 4.88 19.14 -1.09
CA LEU A 370 3.52 18.99 -1.60
C LEU A 370 3.04 17.56 -1.52
N VAL A 371 3.87 16.56 -1.84
CA VAL A 371 3.55 15.14 -1.64
C VAL A 371 3.24 14.86 -0.16
N GLY A 372 4.04 15.42 0.76
CA GLY A 372 3.74 15.31 2.19
C GLY A 372 2.37 15.88 2.57
N MET A 373 1.98 17.01 1.97
CA MET A 373 0.65 17.60 2.17
C MET A 373 -0.46 16.78 1.51
N GLU A 374 -0.25 16.26 0.30
CA GLU A 374 -1.17 15.33 -0.36
C GLU A 374 -1.45 14.13 0.53
N MET A 375 -0.41 13.51 1.11
CA MET A 375 -0.56 12.39 2.04
C MET A 375 -1.32 12.76 3.32
N ALA A 376 -1.09 13.97 3.87
CA ALA A 376 -1.84 14.43 5.04
C ALA A 376 -3.34 14.56 4.73
N PHE A 377 -3.71 15.12 3.57
CA PHE A 377 -5.11 15.20 3.14
C PHE A 377 -5.70 13.82 2.82
N ALA A 378 -4.91 12.91 2.25
CA ALA A 378 -5.30 11.52 2.04
C ALA A 378 -5.69 10.84 3.36
N TYR A 379 -4.87 10.99 4.40
CA TYR A 379 -5.17 10.45 5.74
C TYR A 379 -6.42 11.08 6.36
N VAL A 380 -6.65 12.38 6.17
CA VAL A 380 -7.91 13.02 6.60
C VAL A 380 -9.10 12.35 5.91
N GLY A 381 -9.05 12.15 4.59
CA GLY A 381 -10.11 11.49 3.85
C GLY A 381 -10.37 10.06 4.32
N SER A 382 -9.33 9.24 4.40
CA SER A 382 -9.46 7.83 4.81
C SER A 382 -9.89 7.64 6.27
N THR A 383 -9.55 8.60 7.15
CA THR A 383 -9.89 8.53 8.58
C THR A 383 -11.34 8.95 8.83
N PHE A 384 -11.74 10.09 8.29
CA PHE A 384 -13.02 10.71 8.65
C PHE A 384 -14.19 10.29 7.77
N ALA A 385 -13.96 10.03 6.47
CA ALA A 385 -15.06 9.73 5.56
C ALA A 385 -15.81 8.43 5.93
N PRO A 386 -15.18 7.30 6.28
CA PRO A 386 -15.92 6.13 6.71
C PRO A 386 -16.75 6.38 7.98
N LYS A 387 -16.21 7.15 8.94
CA LYS A 387 -16.94 7.51 10.17
C LYS A 387 -18.12 8.43 9.89
N ILE A 388 -17.91 9.46 9.07
CA ILE A 388 -19.00 10.40 8.69
C ILE A 388 -20.14 9.64 8.00
N PHE A 389 -19.81 8.72 7.09
CA PHE A 389 -20.83 7.88 6.46
C PHE A 389 -21.58 7.04 7.49
N GLY A 390 -20.90 6.42 8.46
CA GLY A 390 -21.55 5.67 9.53
C GLY A 390 -22.59 6.51 10.28
N LEU A 391 -22.24 7.74 10.66
CA LEU A 391 -23.18 8.67 11.32
C LEU A 391 -24.37 9.05 10.44
N ILE A 392 -24.13 9.28 9.13
CA ILE A 392 -25.20 9.58 8.19
C ILE A 392 -26.12 8.38 8.01
N SER A 393 -25.55 7.18 7.89
CA SER A 393 -26.30 5.95 7.62
C SER A 393 -27.20 5.54 8.80
N ASP A 394 -26.86 5.93 10.03
CA ASP A 394 -27.69 5.67 11.21
C ASP A 394 -29.05 6.36 11.12
N GLY A 395 -29.10 7.59 10.60
CA GLY A 395 -30.34 8.36 10.42
C GLY A 395 -31.07 8.11 9.09
N THR A 396 -30.33 7.74 8.02
CA THR A 396 -30.86 7.68 6.64
C THR A 396 -30.91 6.27 6.06
N GLY A 397 -30.23 5.32 6.71
CA GLY A 397 -30.04 3.96 6.21
C GLY A 397 -28.88 3.82 5.22
N MET A 398 -28.46 2.57 5.06
CA MET A 398 -27.29 2.20 4.24
C MET A 398 -27.50 2.41 2.72
N GLN A 399 -28.75 2.57 2.27
CA GLN A 399 -29.09 2.81 0.85
C GLN A 399 -28.49 4.09 0.28
N ILE A 400 -28.09 5.06 1.13
CA ILE A 400 -27.48 6.32 0.70
C ILE A 400 -26.00 6.15 0.27
N PHE A 401 -25.40 4.98 0.51
CA PHE A 401 -23.98 4.74 0.27
C PHE A 401 -23.49 5.09 -1.16
N PRO A 402 -24.17 4.68 -2.24
CA PRO A 402 -23.72 5.05 -3.59
C PRO A 402 -23.76 6.56 -3.84
N PHE A 403 -24.72 7.29 -3.25
CA PHE A 403 -24.80 8.75 -3.34
C PHE A 403 -23.67 9.44 -2.57
N TYR A 404 -23.26 8.86 -1.44
CA TYR A 404 -22.11 9.32 -0.68
C TYR A 404 -20.80 9.20 -1.49
N LEU A 405 -20.60 8.06 -2.17
CA LEU A 405 -19.47 7.88 -3.08
C LEU A 405 -19.54 8.85 -4.25
N LEU A 406 -20.73 9.08 -4.84
CA LEU A 406 -20.95 10.02 -5.93
C LEU A 406 -20.61 11.45 -5.53
N PHE A 407 -20.97 11.86 -4.31
CA PHE A 407 -20.61 13.19 -3.78
C PHE A 407 -19.10 13.42 -3.81
N PHE A 408 -18.31 12.47 -3.27
CA PHE A 408 -16.86 12.59 -3.30
C PHE A 408 -16.28 12.51 -4.71
N LEU A 409 -16.87 11.69 -5.58
CA LEU A 409 -16.45 11.61 -6.98
C LEU A 409 -16.66 12.95 -7.71
N VAL A 410 -17.84 13.54 -7.59
CA VAL A 410 -18.13 14.84 -8.24
C VAL A 410 -17.18 15.93 -7.72
N LEU A 411 -16.97 15.97 -6.40
CA LEU A 411 -16.03 16.92 -5.80
C LEU A 411 -14.60 16.68 -6.30
N MET A 412 -14.18 15.41 -6.40
CA MET A 412 -12.87 15.01 -6.92
C MET A 412 -12.68 15.50 -8.37
N VAL A 413 -13.61 15.20 -9.27
CA VAL A 413 -13.57 15.62 -10.68
C VAL A 413 -13.47 17.14 -10.79
N VAL A 414 -14.30 17.87 -10.07
CA VAL A 414 -14.27 19.34 -10.06
C VAL A 414 -12.92 19.87 -9.58
N MET A 415 -12.35 19.28 -8.54
CA MET A 415 -11.06 19.69 -7.99
C MET A 415 -9.90 19.30 -8.90
N THR A 416 -9.91 18.11 -9.49
CA THR A 416 -8.91 17.68 -10.47
C THR A 416 -8.87 18.64 -11.67
N GLU A 417 -10.02 18.96 -12.24
CA GLU A 417 -10.09 19.87 -13.38
C GLU A 417 -9.72 21.32 -13.02
N ARG A 418 -10.04 21.80 -11.81
CA ARG A 418 -9.54 23.08 -11.31
C ARG A 418 -8.01 23.10 -11.17
N CYS A 419 -7.43 22.01 -10.67
CA CYS A 419 -5.98 21.88 -10.60
C CYS A 419 -5.35 21.89 -11.99
N ASN A 420 -5.88 21.10 -12.94
CA ASN A 420 -5.38 21.02 -14.31
C ASN A 420 -5.38 22.40 -14.99
N ARG A 421 -6.46 23.20 -14.84
CA ARG A 421 -6.55 24.56 -15.36
C ARG A 421 -5.55 25.49 -14.69
N ALA A 422 -5.37 25.41 -13.37
CA ALA A 422 -4.46 26.29 -12.63
C ALA A 422 -2.98 26.01 -12.91
N THR A 423 -2.64 24.76 -13.28
CA THR A 423 -1.26 24.33 -13.58
C THR A 423 -0.95 24.25 -15.08
N GLY A 424 -1.93 24.54 -15.96
CA GLY A 424 -1.75 24.49 -17.41
C GLY A 424 -1.59 23.09 -18.00
N LEU A 425 -1.85 22.03 -17.22
CA LEU A 425 -1.78 20.65 -17.67
C LEU A 425 -3.14 20.20 -18.20
N HIS A 426 -3.28 20.14 -19.53
CA HIS A 426 -4.54 19.78 -20.20
C HIS A 426 -4.50 18.40 -20.88
N HIS A 427 -3.31 17.80 -21.02
CA HIS A 427 -3.08 16.52 -21.70
C HIS A 427 -2.34 15.53 -20.83
#